data_733be8e315b7b8c11848537b2c35efae
#
_entry.id   733be8e315b7b8c11848537b2c35efae
#
_cell.length_a   1.000
_cell.length_b   1.000
_cell.length_c   1.000
_cell.angle_alpha   90.00
_cell.angle_beta   90.00
_cell.angle_gamma   90.00
#
_symmetry.space_group_name_H-M   'P 1'
#
loop_
_entity.id
_entity.type
_entity.pdbx_description
1 polymer ?
#
loop_
_entity_poly.entity_id
_entity_poly.type
_entity_poly.pdbx_seq_one_letter_code
_entity_poly.pdbx_strand_id
1 'polypeptide(L)'
;MENLVVVVLGLTENQLTDQVFKLVAHSSCHIVDARVNTTATHITMTLLIGGAWNTIAKFETLIKKYEGQVLVARTQFRAAQPDNFPYSSYIVAPDTSDVLAKITQFLSEQEMTLYNLHIESYKAPIAEAAMLGISLSFGFPAHHLVADFREHFTVFCDENNFDVAMEPQKN
;
A
#
# COMPACT_ATOMS: atom_id res chain seq x y z
N MET A 1 -24.65 2.18 1.13
CA MET A 1 -23.67 1.09 1.31
C MET A 1 -22.63 1.61 2.27
N GLU A 2 -22.32 0.87 3.31
CA GLU A 2 -21.30 1.25 4.29
C GLU A 2 -20.00 0.50 4.03
N ASN A 3 -18.88 1.12 4.39
CA ASN A 3 -17.56 0.52 4.23
C ASN A 3 -16.78 0.55 5.55
N LEU A 4 -15.98 -0.48 5.74
CA LEU A 4 -15.17 -0.69 6.92
C LEU A 4 -13.73 -1.02 6.48
N VAL A 5 -12.78 -0.24 6.96
CA VAL A 5 -11.36 -0.61 6.89
C VAL A 5 -11.03 -1.45 8.11
N VAL A 6 -10.40 -2.58 7.88
CA VAL A 6 -9.99 -3.52 8.94
C VAL A 6 -8.52 -3.84 8.74
N VAL A 7 -7.74 -3.68 9.80
CA VAL A 7 -6.34 -4.13 9.84
C VAL A 7 -6.23 -5.22 10.90
N VAL A 8 -5.69 -6.35 10.52
CA VAL A 8 -5.48 -7.49 11.42
C VAL A 8 -4.01 -7.86 11.42
N LEU A 9 -3.44 -8.04 12.60
CA LEU A 9 -2.08 -8.53 12.82
C LEU A 9 -2.14 -9.81 13.64
N GLY A 10 -1.43 -10.84 13.19
CA GLY A 10 -1.30 -12.11 13.90
C GLY A 10 -0.05 -12.87 13.54
N LEU A 11 0.15 -14.02 14.15
CA LEU A 11 1.23 -14.95 13.81
C LEU A 11 0.86 -15.78 12.58
N THR A 12 1.84 -16.11 11.75
CA THR A 12 1.65 -16.91 10.53
C THR A 12 1.07 -18.30 10.81
N GLU A 13 1.34 -18.86 11.97
CA GLU A 13 0.88 -20.19 12.39
C GLU A 13 -0.62 -20.26 12.70
N ASN A 14 -1.29 -19.15 12.92
CA ASN A 14 -2.65 -19.09 13.44
C ASN A 14 -3.76 -19.18 12.37
N GLN A 15 -3.46 -19.53 11.12
CA GLN A 15 -4.43 -19.60 10.01
C GLN A 15 -5.30 -18.33 9.91
N LEU A 16 -4.72 -17.18 10.24
CA LEU A 16 -5.38 -15.88 10.32
C LEU A 16 -6.23 -15.56 9.08
N THR A 17 -5.65 -15.77 7.92
CA THR A 17 -6.29 -15.46 6.63
C THR A 17 -7.60 -16.22 6.45
N ASP A 18 -7.58 -17.53 6.72
CA ASP A 18 -8.77 -18.39 6.62
C ASP A 18 -9.85 -17.96 7.61
N GLN A 19 -9.46 -17.72 8.87
CA GLN A 19 -10.41 -17.30 9.92
C GLN A 19 -11.07 -15.96 9.57
N VAL A 20 -10.32 -14.96 9.14
CA VAL A 20 -10.85 -13.64 8.80
C VAL A 20 -11.77 -13.70 7.58
N PHE A 21 -11.39 -14.42 6.52
CA PHE A 21 -12.26 -14.55 5.34
C PHE A 21 -13.54 -15.34 5.64
N LYS A 22 -13.50 -16.34 6.53
CA LYS A 22 -14.71 -17.02 7.02
C LYS A 22 -15.65 -16.07 7.78
N LEU A 23 -15.10 -15.15 8.59
CA LEU A 23 -15.90 -14.14 9.26
C LEU A 23 -16.59 -13.18 8.28
N VAL A 24 -15.87 -12.76 7.22
CA VAL A 24 -16.47 -11.93 6.16
C VAL A 24 -17.65 -12.66 5.51
N ALA A 25 -17.45 -13.90 5.08
CA ALA A 25 -18.48 -14.72 4.45
C ALA A 25 -19.68 -14.94 5.38
N HIS A 26 -19.45 -15.28 6.66
CA HIS A 26 -20.50 -15.48 7.66
C HIS A 26 -21.33 -14.22 7.94
N SER A 27 -20.73 -13.05 7.74
CA SER A 27 -21.42 -11.78 7.93
C SER A 27 -22.19 -11.30 6.70
N SER A 28 -22.09 -12.03 5.58
CA SER A 28 -22.66 -11.64 4.28
C SER A 28 -22.17 -10.25 3.80
N CYS A 29 -20.93 -9.93 4.14
CA CYS A 29 -20.22 -8.79 3.61
C CYS A 29 -19.47 -9.18 2.33
N HIS A 30 -19.08 -8.18 1.54
CA HIS A 30 -18.21 -8.38 0.38
C HIS A 30 -16.88 -7.65 0.60
N ILE A 31 -15.83 -8.22 0.00
CA ILE A 31 -14.50 -7.62 0.00
C ILE A 31 -14.42 -6.68 -1.19
N VAL A 32 -14.07 -5.42 -0.93
CA VAL A 32 -13.82 -4.39 -1.94
C VAL A 32 -12.35 -4.36 -2.32
N ASP A 33 -11.46 -4.44 -1.32
CA ASP A 33 -10.01 -4.54 -1.48
C ASP A 33 -9.42 -5.39 -0.35
N ALA A 34 -8.37 -6.13 -0.64
CA ALA A 34 -7.69 -6.96 0.34
C ALA A 34 -6.18 -7.00 0.05
N ARG A 35 -5.39 -6.76 1.09
CA ARG A 35 -3.94 -6.91 1.06
C ARG A 35 -3.50 -7.79 2.20
N VAL A 36 -2.69 -8.78 1.89
CA VAL A 36 -2.14 -9.73 2.86
C VAL A 36 -0.63 -9.75 2.69
N ASN A 37 0.09 -9.44 3.75
CA ASN A 37 1.55 -9.42 3.74
C ASN A 37 2.08 -10.26 4.89
N THR A 38 3.08 -11.08 4.61
CA THR A 38 3.81 -11.85 5.61
C THR A 38 5.19 -11.23 5.79
N THR A 39 5.53 -10.87 7.02
CA THR A 39 6.82 -10.30 7.38
C THR A 39 7.39 -11.07 8.57
N ALA A 40 8.48 -11.78 8.35
CA ALA A 40 9.08 -12.69 9.33
C ALA A 40 8.04 -13.70 9.85
N THR A 41 7.71 -13.67 11.13
CA THR A 41 6.76 -14.58 11.79
C THR A 41 5.34 -14.01 11.87
N HIS A 42 5.11 -12.83 11.32
CA HIS A 42 3.82 -12.15 11.40
C HIS A 42 3.16 -12.03 10.03
N ILE A 43 1.84 -12.06 10.06
CA ILE A 43 0.98 -11.77 8.91
C ILE A 43 0.12 -10.56 9.23
N THR A 44 0.04 -9.65 8.28
CA THR A 44 -0.85 -8.50 8.33
C THR A 44 -1.88 -8.59 7.21
N MET A 45 -3.12 -8.25 7.53
CA MET A 45 -4.19 -8.12 6.56
C MET A 45 -4.77 -6.72 6.64
N THR A 46 -4.90 -6.06 5.51
CA THR A 46 -5.66 -4.81 5.39
C THR A 46 -6.82 -5.08 4.43
N LEU A 47 -8.04 -4.89 4.92
CA LEU A 47 -9.26 -5.18 4.17
C LEU A 47 -10.12 -3.93 4.08
N LEU A 48 -10.70 -3.68 2.90
CA LEU A 48 -11.84 -2.80 2.71
C LEU A 48 -13.07 -3.67 2.47
N ILE A 49 -14.00 -3.61 3.40
CA ILE A 49 -15.21 -4.44 3.41
C ILE A 49 -16.41 -3.56 3.19
N GLY A 50 -17.28 -3.95 2.26
CA GLY A 50 -18.53 -3.28 1.95
C GLY A 50 -19.75 -4.12 2.32
N GLY A 51 -20.86 -3.46 2.61
CA GLY A 51 -22.13 -4.14 2.91
C GLY A 51 -23.25 -3.22 3.32
N ALA A 52 -24.40 -3.83 3.66
CA ALA A 52 -25.48 -3.12 4.29
C ALA A 52 -25.10 -2.80 5.76
N TRP A 53 -25.71 -1.80 6.35
CA TRP A 53 -25.39 -1.37 7.72
C TRP A 53 -25.42 -2.53 8.72
N ASN A 54 -26.43 -3.39 8.66
CA ASN A 54 -26.59 -4.54 9.56
C ASN A 54 -25.52 -5.62 9.35
N THR A 55 -25.08 -5.87 8.11
CA THR A 55 -24.02 -6.85 7.80
C THR A 55 -22.66 -6.33 8.27
N ILE A 56 -22.38 -5.05 8.08
CA ILE A 56 -21.16 -4.38 8.56
C ILE A 56 -21.13 -4.38 10.10
N ALA A 57 -22.23 -4.04 10.78
CA ALA A 57 -22.31 -4.06 12.25
C ALA A 57 -22.10 -5.47 12.81
N LYS A 58 -22.65 -6.50 12.15
CA LYS A 58 -22.43 -7.91 12.51
C LYS A 58 -20.96 -8.28 12.38
N PHE A 59 -20.35 -7.97 11.24
CA PHE A 59 -18.92 -8.24 11.00
C PHE A 59 -18.03 -7.52 12.01
N GLU A 60 -18.27 -6.23 12.24
CA GLU A 60 -17.51 -5.42 13.21
C GLU A 60 -17.57 -6.03 14.63
N THR A 61 -18.72 -6.56 15.01
CA THR A 61 -18.89 -7.22 16.32
C THR A 61 -18.12 -8.54 16.40
N LEU A 62 -18.09 -9.30 15.30
CA LEU A 62 -17.40 -10.58 15.25
C LEU A 62 -15.88 -10.41 15.21
N ILE A 63 -15.38 -9.51 14.37
CA ILE A 63 -13.93 -9.32 14.21
C ILE A 63 -13.27 -8.71 15.46
N LYS A 64 -13.98 -7.88 16.23
CA LYS A 64 -13.50 -7.36 17.52
C LYS A 64 -13.33 -8.44 18.61
N LYS A 65 -13.94 -9.61 18.43
CA LYS A 65 -13.77 -10.78 19.32
C LYS A 65 -12.62 -11.69 18.90
N TYR A 66 -11.99 -11.39 17.79
CA TYR A 66 -10.83 -12.14 17.33
C TYR A 66 -9.65 -11.98 18.31
N GLU A 67 -8.98 -13.07 18.65
CA GLU A 67 -7.87 -13.10 19.62
C GLU A 67 -6.54 -12.53 19.07
N GLY A 68 -6.59 -11.63 18.12
CA GLY A 68 -5.45 -10.93 17.53
C GLY A 68 -5.52 -9.43 17.71
N GLN A 69 -4.53 -8.73 17.18
CA GLN A 69 -4.58 -7.27 17.13
C GLN A 69 -5.44 -6.84 15.93
N VAL A 70 -6.55 -6.19 16.22
CA VAL A 70 -7.51 -5.74 15.21
C VAL A 70 -7.78 -4.25 15.36
N LEU A 71 -7.61 -3.52 14.27
CA LEU A 71 -8.05 -2.13 14.14
C LEU A 71 -9.20 -2.05 13.14
N VAL A 72 -10.22 -1.28 13.49
CA VAL A 72 -11.42 -1.13 12.67
C VAL A 72 -11.78 0.35 12.56
N ALA A 73 -12.01 0.81 11.33
CA ALA A 73 -12.46 2.18 11.09
C ALA A 73 -13.57 2.19 10.04
N ARG A 74 -14.69 2.86 10.32
CA ARG A 74 -15.71 3.12 9.32
C ARG A 74 -15.21 4.17 8.33
N THR A 75 -15.47 3.95 7.06
CA THR A 75 -15.03 4.84 6.00
C THR A 75 -16.12 5.00 4.94
N GLN A 76 -16.05 6.09 4.20
CA GLN A 76 -16.85 6.27 3.00
C GLN A 76 -16.02 5.82 1.79
N PHE A 77 -16.69 5.23 0.80
CA PHE A 77 -16.03 4.90 -0.46
C PHE A 77 -15.55 6.21 -1.11
N ARG A 78 -14.24 6.35 -1.22
CA ARG A 78 -13.70 7.43 -2.02
C ARG A 78 -13.91 7.04 -3.47
N ALA A 79 -14.82 7.71 -4.15
CA ALA A 79 -14.95 7.56 -5.59
C ALA A 79 -13.55 7.75 -6.20
N ALA A 80 -13.16 6.86 -7.11
CA ALA A 80 -11.94 7.04 -7.86
C ALA A 80 -11.96 8.46 -8.42
N GLN A 81 -10.95 9.26 -8.10
CA GLN A 81 -10.85 10.59 -8.70
C GLN A 81 -10.60 10.35 -10.19
N PRO A 82 -11.53 10.71 -11.09
CA PRO A 82 -11.43 10.38 -12.51
C PRO A 82 -10.21 11.02 -13.18
N ASP A 83 -9.59 11.98 -12.51
CA ASP A 83 -8.48 12.78 -13.02
C ASP A 83 -7.12 12.35 -12.48
N ASN A 84 -7.04 11.21 -11.79
CA ASN A 84 -5.81 10.75 -11.16
C ASN A 84 -5.26 9.56 -11.96
N PHE A 85 -4.28 9.81 -12.82
CA PHE A 85 -3.62 8.78 -13.62
C PHE A 85 -2.61 8.03 -12.74
N PRO A 86 -2.79 6.70 -12.50
CA PRO A 86 -1.86 5.94 -11.71
C PRO A 86 -0.58 5.63 -12.51
N TYR A 87 0.55 5.81 -11.84
CA TYR A 87 1.88 5.45 -12.33
C TYR A 87 2.56 4.52 -11.34
N SER A 88 3.39 3.64 -11.87
CA SER A 88 4.33 2.83 -11.09
C SER A 88 5.76 3.27 -11.35
N SER A 89 6.58 3.21 -10.31
CA SER A 89 8.01 3.42 -10.40
C SER A 89 8.75 2.34 -9.64
N TYR A 90 9.90 1.94 -10.17
CA TYR A 90 10.86 1.09 -9.49
C TYR A 90 12.16 1.88 -9.33
N ILE A 91 12.64 1.98 -8.09
CA ILE A 91 13.87 2.69 -7.74
C ILE A 91 14.85 1.69 -7.15
N VAL A 92 16.09 1.75 -7.59
CA VAL A 92 17.22 1.08 -6.95
C VAL A 92 18.09 2.13 -6.29
N ALA A 93 18.33 1.98 -5.00
CA ALA A 93 19.08 2.95 -4.19
C ALA A 93 20.03 2.25 -3.22
N PRO A 94 21.12 2.92 -2.76
CA PRO A 94 21.91 2.43 -1.64
C PRO A 94 21.06 2.27 -0.38
N ASP A 95 21.31 1.22 0.42
CA ASP A 95 20.57 0.99 1.68
C ASP A 95 21.10 1.94 2.77
N THR A 96 20.56 3.17 2.76
CA THR A 96 20.84 4.19 3.75
C THR A 96 19.54 4.67 4.41
N SER A 97 19.62 5.14 5.65
CA SER A 97 18.45 5.46 6.47
C SER A 97 17.61 6.65 5.98
N ASP A 98 18.16 7.49 5.09
CA ASP A 98 17.53 8.71 4.58
C ASP A 98 16.82 8.54 3.23
N VAL A 99 17.05 7.44 2.52
CA VAL A 99 16.50 7.20 1.18
C VAL A 99 14.99 7.35 1.13
N LEU A 100 14.30 6.67 2.03
CA LEU A 100 12.83 6.71 2.04
C LEU A 100 12.27 8.08 2.41
N ALA A 101 12.92 8.75 3.36
CA ALA A 101 12.52 10.10 3.75
C ALA A 101 12.65 11.07 2.57
N LYS A 102 13.75 11.00 1.81
CA LYS A 102 13.97 11.82 0.61
C LYS A 102 12.91 11.56 -0.46
N ILE A 103 12.64 10.28 -0.78
CA ILE A 103 11.65 9.91 -1.80
C ILE A 103 10.25 10.39 -1.40
N THR A 104 9.83 10.12 -0.16
CA THR A 104 8.49 10.50 0.29
C THR A 104 8.32 12.02 0.42
N GLN A 105 9.38 12.73 0.81
CA GLN A 105 9.40 14.19 0.83
C GLN A 105 9.23 14.74 -0.60
N PHE A 106 10.03 14.26 -1.57
CA PHE A 106 9.92 14.67 -2.97
C PHE A 106 8.49 14.47 -3.50
N LEU A 107 7.91 13.27 -3.30
CA LEU A 107 6.54 13.00 -3.75
C LEU A 107 5.51 13.93 -3.09
N SER A 108 5.69 14.25 -1.81
CA SER A 108 4.81 15.18 -1.09
C SER A 108 4.92 16.61 -1.59
N GLU A 109 6.13 17.09 -1.87
CA GLU A 109 6.38 18.41 -2.45
C GLU A 109 5.79 18.56 -3.85
N GLN A 110 5.72 17.45 -4.60
CA GLN A 110 5.07 17.39 -5.91
C GLN A 110 3.57 17.08 -5.82
N GLU A 111 2.96 17.11 -4.64
CA GLU A 111 1.54 16.85 -4.38
C GLU A 111 1.06 15.47 -4.88
N MET A 112 1.98 14.49 -5.03
CA MET A 112 1.65 13.15 -5.47
C MET A 112 0.91 12.36 -4.40
N THR A 113 -0.13 11.64 -4.80
CA THR A 113 -0.83 10.72 -3.90
C THR A 113 -0.17 9.34 -3.95
N LEU A 114 0.50 8.94 -2.87
CA LEU A 114 1.09 7.60 -2.74
C LEU A 114 -0.02 6.56 -2.50
N TYR A 115 -0.08 5.52 -3.36
CA TYR A 115 -1.05 4.42 -3.25
C TYR A 115 -0.43 3.16 -2.66
N ASN A 116 0.81 2.85 -3.07
CA ASN A 116 1.53 1.69 -2.59
C ASN A 116 3.03 1.97 -2.52
N LEU A 117 3.67 1.37 -1.52
CA LEU A 117 5.11 1.37 -1.34
C LEU A 117 5.52 -0.02 -0.87
N HIS A 118 6.41 -0.65 -1.60
CA HIS A 118 7.03 -1.92 -1.22
C HIS A 118 8.54 -1.81 -1.33
N ILE A 119 9.25 -2.34 -0.35
CA ILE A 119 10.71 -2.20 -0.23
C ILE A 119 11.31 -3.57 0.04
N GLU A 120 12.36 -3.86 -0.69
CA GLU A 120 13.20 -5.04 -0.49
C GLU A 120 14.65 -4.63 -0.30
N SER A 121 15.27 -5.06 0.79
CA SER A 121 16.71 -4.92 0.97
C SER A 121 17.42 -6.17 0.44
N TYR A 122 18.46 -5.98 -0.34
CA TYR A 122 19.25 -7.06 -0.92
C TYR A 122 20.73 -6.67 -1.03
N LYS A 123 21.59 -7.67 -1.23
CA LYS A 123 23.01 -7.44 -1.54
C LYS A 123 23.22 -7.47 -3.05
N ALA A 124 23.86 -6.43 -3.58
CA ALA A 124 24.21 -6.40 -4.99
C ALA A 124 25.19 -7.55 -5.32
N PRO A 125 24.95 -8.34 -6.40
CA PRO A 125 25.70 -9.57 -6.67
C PRO A 125 27.21 -9.42 -6.85
N ILE A 126 27.66 -8.26 -7.33
CA ILE A 126 29.08 -8.03 -7.68
C ILE A 126 29.79 -7.19 -6.61
N ALA A 127 29.12 -6.17 -6.09
CA ALA A 127 29.73 -5.19 -5.17
C ALA A 127 29.52 -5.56 -3.69
N GLU A 128 28.70 -6.59 -3.39
CA GLU A 128 28.23 -6.95 -2.04
C GLU A 128 27.63 -5.77 -1.24
N ALA A 129 27.38 -4.65 -1.92
CA ALA A 129 26.78 -3.47 -1.31
C ALA A 129 25.32 -3.74 -0.95
N ALA A 130 24.88 -3.23 0.20
CA ALA A 130 23.49 -3.26 0.58
C ALA A 130 22.69 -2.26 -0.28
N MET A 131 21.64 -2.75 -0.91
CA MET A 131 20.79 -1.99 -1.82
C MET A 131 19.31 -2.14 -1.44
N LEU A 132 18.53 -1.14 -1.78
CA LEU A 132 17.07 -1.15 -1.70
C LEU A 132 16.47 -1.23 -3.10
N GLY A 133 15.57 -2.17 -3.30
CA GLY A 133 14.60 -2.18 -4.39
C GLY A 133 13.28 -1.60 -3.89
N ILE A 134 12.83 -0.50 -4.46
CA ILE A 134 11.67 0.25 -3.99
C ILE A 134 10.64 0.32 -5.10
N SER A 135 9.50 -0.36 -4.89
CA SER A 135 8.35 -0.30 -5.80
C SER A 135 7.33 0.70 -5.27
N LEU A 136 6.96 1.65 -6.10
CA LEU A 136 6.01 2.72 -5.79
C LEU A 136 4.83 2.65 -6.75
N SER A 137 3.63 2.98 -6.26
CA SER A 137 2.53 3.43 -7.11
C SER A 137 1.94 4.72 -6.55
N PHE A 138 1.74 5.67 -7.43
CA PHE A 138 1.26 7.01 -7.06
C PHE A 138 0.38 7.60 -8.16
N GLY A 139 -0.42 8.59 -7.81
CA GLY A 139 -1.31 9.28 -8.72
C GLY A 139 -0.97 10.75 -8.85
N PHE A 140 -1.16 11.26 -10.07
CA PHE A 140 -0.97 12.67 -10.39
C PHE A 140 -2.24 13.46 -10.15
N PRO A 141 -2.17 14.63 -9.51
CA PRO A 141 -3.26 15.58 -9.55
C PRO A 141 -3.51 16.07 -10.99
N ALA A 142 -4.75 16.36 -11.32
CA ALA A 142 -5.20 16.71 -12.69
C ALA A 142 -4.44 17.88 -13.35
N HIS A 143 -3.86 18.75 -12.53
CA HIS A 143 -3.15 19.94 -13.02
C HIS A 143 -1.65 19.72 -13.28
N HIS A 144 -1.11 18.52 -12.96
CA HIS A 144 0.29 18.21 -13.19
C HIS A 144 0.53 17.64 -14.58
N LEU A 145 1.57 18.13 -15.24
CA LEU A 145 2.07 17.53 -16.47
C LEU A 145 3.00 16.36 -16.13
N VAL A 146 2.66 15.18 -16.61
CA VAL A 146 3.46 13.96 -16.38
C VAL A 146 4.90 14.10 -16.90
N ALA A 147 5.08 14.84 -18.01
CA ALA A 147 6.40 15.08 -18.59
C ALA A 147 7.32 15.88 -17.65
N ASP A 148 6.79 16.95 -17.06
CA ASP A 148 7.53 17.82 -16.14
C ASP A 148 7.92 17.08 -14.86
N PHE A 149 6.95 16.32 -14.30
CA PHE A 149 7.25 15.47 -13.15
C PHE A 149 8.33 14.45 -13.46
N ARG A 150 8.25 13.76 -14.61
CA ARG A 150 9.23 12.76 -15.00
C ARG A 150 10.63 13.34 -15.09
N GLU A 151 10.78 14.55 -15.65
CA GLU A 151 12.04 15.25 -15.72
C GLU A 151 12.59 15.57 -14.32
N HIS A 152 11.77 16.21 -13.46
CA HIS A 152 12.16 16.53 -12.08
C HIS A 152 12.49 15.29 -11.26
N PHE A 153 11.71 14.20 -11.44
CA PHE A 153 11.93 12.96 -10.72
C PHE A 153 13.23 12.26 -11.15
N THR A 154 13.56 12.31 -12.45
CA THR A 154 14.81 11.78 -12.95
C THR A 154 15.98 12.57 -12.38
N VAL A 155 15.93 13.91 -12.44
CA VAL A 155 16.98 14.77 -11.87
C VAL A 155 17.15 14.51 -10.36
N PHE A 156 16.05 14.44 -9.62
CA PHE A 156 16.10 14.10 -8.19
C PHE A 156 16.77 12.75 -7.92
N CYS A 157 16.45 11.73 -8.72
CA CYS A 157 17.06 10.41 -8.58
C CYS A 157 18.55 10.45 -8.91
N ASP A 158 18.94 11.10 -9.99
CA ASP A 158 20.35 11.25 -10.40
C ASP A 158 21.19 11.96 -9.32
N GLU A 159 20.68 13.06 -8.75
CA GLU A 159 21.35 13.81 -7.67
C GLU A 159 21.54 12.98 -6.39
N ASN A 160 20.70 11.96 -6.16
CA ASN A 160 20.77 11.08 -5.01
C ASN A 160 21.44 9.74 -5.31
N ASN A 161 21.93 9.51 -6.51
CA ASN A 161 22.47 8.24 -7.00
C ASN A 161 21.45 7.09 -6.91
N PHE A 162 20.23 7.36 -7.32
CA PHE A 162 19.15 6.37 -7.45
C PHE A 162 18.94 6.05 -8.93
N ASP A 163 18.83 4.76 -9.26
CA ASP A 163 18.39 4.32 -10.57
C ASP A 163 16.85 4.23 -10.57
N VAL A 164 16.19 4.83 -11.55
CA VAL A 164 14.73 4.88 -11.59
C VAL A 164 14.15 4.44 -12.94
N ALA A 165 13.08 3.65 -12.89
CA ALA A 165 12.20 3.38 -14.01
C ALA A 165 10.78 3.81 -13.62
N MET A 166 10.05 4.47 -14.54
CA MET A 166 8.69 4.94 -14.32
C MET A 166 7.81 4.64 -15.53
N GLU A 167 6.65 4.06 -15.30
CA GLU A 167 5.69 3.68 -16.35
C GLU A 167 4.23 3.92 -15.90
N PRO A 168 3.31 4.16 -16.87
CA PRO A 168 1.88 4.18 -16.57
C PRO A 168 1.44 2.83 -16.01
N GLN A 169 0.65 2.85 -14.94
CA GLN A 169 0.07 1.62 -14.42
C GLN A 169 -1.05 1.15 -15.35
N LYS A 170 -0.92 -0.06 -15.88
CA LYS A 170 -1.98 -0.70 -16.68
C LYS A 170 -3.09 -1.14 -15.73
N ASN A 171 -4.30 -0.66 -16.01
CA ASN A 171 -5.52 -1.13 -15.34
C ASN A 171 -5.82 -2.59 -15.70
#